data_5ca9b850ac0bca2d7292298f5eda2aa9
#
_entry.id   5ca9b850ac0bca2d7292298f5eda2aa9
#
_cell.length_a   1.000
_cell.length_b   1.000
_cell.length_c   1.000
_cell.angle_alpha   90.00
_cell.angle_beta   90.00
_cell.angle_gamma   90.00
#
_symmetry.space_group_name_H-M   'P 1'
#
loop_
_entity.id
_entity.type
_entity.pdbx_description
1 polymer ?
#
loop_
_entity_poly.entity_id
_entity_poly.type
_entity_poly.pdbx_seq_one_letter_code
_entity_poly.pdbx_strand_id
1 'polypeptide(L)'
;KRKDPEAAVEYYKKEGIPSEAVKEYLLNIANSTFENWRKANPDKSIDEFDFQLNKMSVSGALFDMIKLLDIGKTVISKMTAEEVYNYSLIWAKEYDEELAKMLEDKEYALKVFGIERGNKKPRKDISKWSDVMYNIGYMYDDEFYGKVNEYPYQVISDKEDIAKILDLYIS
;
A
#
# COMPACT_ATOMS: atom_id res chain seq x y z
N LYS A 1 4.41 -26.38 6.55
CA LYS A 1 4.29 -25.83 5.15
C LYS A 1 2.86 -25.54 4.74
N ARG A 2 1.84 -26.25 5.22
CA ARG A 2 0.42 -25.99 4.91
C ARG A 2 -0.29 -25.05 5.88
N LYS A 3 0.37 -24.66 6.97
CA LYS A 3 -0.22 -23.83 8.03
C LYS A 3 0.20 -22.35 7.94
N ASP A 4 1.25 -22.03 7.20
CA ASP A 4 1.81 -20.70 7.11
C ASP A 4 1.66 -20.23 5.65
N PRO A 5 0.57 -19.51 5.30
CA PRO A 5 0.31 -19.03 3.92
C PRO A 5 1.45 -18.15 3.41
N GLU A 6 2.11 -17.40 4.28
CA GLU A 6 3.24 -16.52 3.98
C GLU A 6 4.49 -17.26 3.46
N ALA A 7 4.49 -18.60 3.54
CA ALA A 7 5.57 -19.41 2.97
C ALA A 7 5.44 -19.61 1.44
N ALA A 8 4.35 -19.17 0.82
CA ALA A 8 4.06 -19.32 -0.60
C ALA A 8 4.10 -17.96 -1.32
N VAL A 9 4.73 -17.91 -2.49
CA VAL A 9 4.80 -16.69 -3.32
C VAL A 9 3.41 -16.22 -3.75
N GLU A 10 2.50 -17.14 -4.02
CA GLU A 10 1.12 -16.88 -4.39
C GLU A 10 0.37 -16.06 -3.34
N TYR A 11 0.72 -16.24 -2.05
CA TYR A 11 0.15 -15.44 -0.98
C TYR A 11 0.41 -13.94 -1.19
N TYR A 12 1.66 -13.55 -1.43
CA TYR A 12 2.04 -12.15 -1.63
C TYR A 12 1.41 -11.54 -2.87
N LYS A 13 1.28 -12.32 -3.95
CA LYS A 13 0.59 -11.88 -5.16
C LYS A 13 -0.89 -11.61 -4.89
N LYS A 14 -1.58 -12.55 -4.23
CA LYS A 14 -3.00 -12.43 -3.90
C LYS A 14 -3.26 -11.26 -2.94
N GLU A 15 -2.40 -11.07 -1.95
CA GLU A 15 -2.47 -9.92 -1.05
C GLU A 15 -2.13 -8.59 -1.75
N GLY A 16 -1.56 -8.62 -2.94
CA GLY A 16 -1.18 -7.43 -3.70
C GLY A 16 0.09 -6.75 -3.21
N ILE A 17 0.97 -7.48 -2.53
CA ILE A 17 2.24 -6.92 -2.04
C ILE A 17 3.21 -6.77 -3.22
N PRO A 18 3.79 -5.57 -3.46
CA PRO A 18 4.74 -5.36 -4.54
C PRO A 18 5.94 -6.32 -4.46
N SER A 19 6.33 -6.90 -5.60
CA SER A 19 7.46 -7.84 -5.65
C SER A 19 8.77 -7.22 -5.17
N GLU A 20 8.96 -5.92 -5.43
CA GLU A 20 10.10 -5.14 -4.96
C GLU A 20 10.14 -5.05 -3.43
N ALA A 21 8.97 -4.87 -2.80
CA ALA A 21 8.88 -4.83 -1.34
C ALA A 21 9.23 -6.18 -0.72
N VAL A 22 8.75 -7.29 -1.34
CA VAL A 22 9.10 -8.65 -0.89
C VAL A 22 10.61 -8.90 -1.03
N LYS A 23 11.21 -8.54 -2.17
CA LYS A 23 12.67 -8.69 -2.38
C LYS A 23 13.46 -7.87 -1.37
N GLU A 24 13.09 -6.60 -1.15
CA GLU A 24 13.76 -5.73 -0.18
C GLU A 24 13.64 -6.27 1.25
N TYR A 25 12.47 -6.76 1.61
CA TYR A 25 12.25 -7.41 2.91
C TYR A 25 13.13 -8.66 3.08
N LEU A 26 13.20 -9.52 2.05
CA LEU A 26 14.04 -10.72 2.08
C LEU A 26 15.53 -10.37 2.23
N LEU A 27 16.02 -9.34 1.53
CA LEU A 27 17.38 -8.85 1.73
C LEU A 27 17.62 -8.34 3.14
N ASN A 28 16.64 -7.64 3.71
CA ASN A 28 16.70 -7.11 5.07
C ASN A 28 16.85 -8.21 6.14
N ILE A 29 16.12 -9.32 5.98
CA ILE A 29 16.22 -10.44 6.93
C ILE A 29 17.39 -11.38 6.64
N ALA A 30 17.83 -11.45 5.38
CA ALA A 30 18.91 -12.36 4.99
C ALA A 30 20.32 -11.79 5.24
N ASN A 31 20.49 -10.48 5.20
CA ASN A 31 21.82 -9.85 5.29
C ASN A 31 21.86 -8.71 6.30
N SER A 32 22.67 -8.87 7.35
CA SER A 32 22.77 -7.94 8.48
C SER A 32 23.25 -6.52 8.10
N THR A 33 23.83 -6.31 6.93
CA THR A 33 24.32 -5.00 6.47
C THR A 33 23.32 -4.26 5.58
N PHE A 34 22.26 -4.94 5.09
CA PHE A 34 21.34 -4.36 4.14
C PHE A 34 20.59 -3.15 4.69
N GLU A 35 20.09 -3.22 5.91
CA GLU A 35 19.33 -2.12 6.51
C GLU A 35 20.14 -0.81 6.57
N ASN A 36 21.42 -0.89 6.98
CA ASN A 36 22.28 0.26 7.02
C ASN A 36 22.61 0.78 5.61
N TRP A 37 22.85 -0.12 4.67
CA TRP A 37 23.07 0.25 3.28
C TRP A 37 21.84 0.96 2.69
N ARG A 38 20.63 0.46 2.93
CA ARG A 38 19.38 1.08 2.46
C ARG A 38 19.16 2.46 3.06
N LYS A 39 19.45 2.65 4.37
CA LYS A 39 19.38 3.98 5.01
C LYS A 39 20.33 4.98 4.38
N ALA A 40 21.54 4.55 4.02
CA ALA A 40 22.54 5.38 3.35
C ALA A 40 22.25 5.61 1.86
N ASN A 41 21.46 4.74 1.22
CA ASN A 41 21.17 4.75 -0.22
C ASN A 41 19.66 4.60 -0.46
N PRO A 42 18.82 5.57 -0.01
CA PRO A 42 17.36 5.40 -0.03
C PRO A 42 16.78 5.28 -1.45
N ASP A 43 17.45 5.85 -2.46
CA ASP A 43 16.93 5.95 -3.83
C ASP A 43 17.64 4.99 -4.81
N LYS A 44 18.61 4.22 -4.35
CA LYS A 44 19.29 3.24 -5.20
C LYS A 44 18.45 1.99 -5.42
N SER A 45 18.64 1.34 -6.58
CA SER A 45 18.10 0.01 -6.81
C SER A 45 18.67 -0.99 -5.80
N ILE A 46 17.83 -1.96 -5.37
CA ILE A 46 18.30 -3.06 -4.52
C ILE A 46 19.36 -3.92 -5.21
N ASP A 47 19.39 -3.91 -6.55
CA ASP A 47 20.38 -4.65 -7.35
C ASP A 47 21.79 -4.06 -7.22
N GLU A 48 21.92 -2.82 -6.70
CA GLU A 48 23.22 -2.20 -6.41
C GLU A 48 23.79 -2.63 -5.05
N PHE A 49 23.02 -3.39 -4.27
CA PHE A 49 23.50 -3.89 -2.99
C PHE A 49 24.51 -5.03 -3.18
N ASP A 50 25.72 -4.87 -2.62
CA ASP A 50 26.74 -5.91 -2.58
C ASP A 50 26.37 -6.99 -1.56
N PHE A 51 25.68 -8.03 -2.03
CA PHE A 51 25.23 -9.14 -1.19
C PHE A 51 26.38 -10.07 -0.83
N GLN A 52 26.76 -10.08 0.44
CA GLN A 52 27.87 -10.88 0.95
C GLN A 52 27.37 -12.08 1.74
N LEU A 53 27.71 -13.28 1.32
CA LEU A 53 27.32 -14.54 1.97
C LEU A 53 27.79 -14.65 3.43
N ASN A 54 28.96 -14.11 3.77
CA ASN A 54 29.49 -14.09 5.14
C ASN A 54 28.74 -13.15 6.08
N LYS A 55 27.82 -12.34 5.58
CA LYS A 55 26.95 -11.45 6.34
C LYS A 55 25.52 -12.00 6.49
N MET A 56 25.28 -13.18 5.99
CA MET A 56 24.01 -13.85 6.20
C MET A 56 23.83 -14.28 7.65
N SER A 57 22.61 -14.16 8.17
CA SER A 57 22.25 -14.69 9.49
C SER A 57 22.24 -16.22 9.45
N VAL A 58 22.94 -16.84 10.40
CA VAL A 58 22.94 -18.32 10.57
C VAL A 58 21.67 -18.79 11.27
N SER A 59 21.10 -17.97 12.16
CA SER A 59 19.81 -18.20 12.78
C SER A 59 18.71 -17.66 11.88
N GLY A 60 17.68 -18.45 11.58
CA GLY A 60 16.54 -17.99 10.79
C GLY A 60 15.95 -16.70 11.37
N ALA A 61 15.60 -15.76 10.50
CA ALA A 61 14.91 -14.55 10.91
C ALA A 61 13.42 -14.84 11.14
N LEU A 62 12.86 -14.21 12.17
CA LEU A 62 11.42 -14.22 12.38
C LEU A 62 10.75 -13.37 11.31
N PHE A 63 9.71 -13.90 10.66
CA PHE A 63 8.92 -13.16 9.70
C PHE A 63 8.08 -12.08 10.39
N ASP A 64 8.15 -10.87 9.87
CA ASP A 64 7.43 -9.68 10.36
C ASP A 64 6.62 -9.03 9.24
N MET A 65 5.31 -9.27 9.22
CA MET A 65 4.39 -8.71 8.24
C MET A 65 4.30 -7.19 8.34
N ILE A 66 4.35 -6.62 9.54
CA ILE A 66 4.26 -5.17 9.75
C ILE A 66 5.44 -4.48 9.06
N LYS A 67 6.64 -5.02 9.23
CA LYS A 67 7.84 -4.51 8.57
C LYS A 67 7.77 -4.65 7.04
N LEU A 68 7.24 -5.75 6.52
CA LEU A 68 7.03 -5.94 5.09
C LEU A 68 6.06 -4.90 4.51
N LEU A 69 4.94 -4.66 5.17
CA LEU A 69 3.96 -3.66 4.73
C LEU A 69 4.52 -2.23 4.82
N ASP A 70 5.36 -1.91 5.80
CA ASP A 70 6.03 -0.60 5.87
C ASP A 70 7.03 -0.40 4.71
N ILE A 71 7.76 -1.45 4.35
CA ILE A 71 8.58 -1.44 3.12
C ILE A 71 7.69 -1.25 1.90
N GLY A 72 6.53 -1.93 1.82
CA GLY A 72 5.54 -1.75 0.75
C GLY A 72 5.09 -0.30 0.59
N LYS A 73 4.72 0.37 1.69
CA LYS A 73 4.40 1.82 1.68
C LYS A 73 5.53 2.66 1.12
N THR A 74 6.76 2.34 1.51
CA THR A 74 7.94 3.07 1.06
C THR A 74 8.21 2.85 -0.43
N VAL A 75 8.08 1.63 -0.92
CA VAL A 75 8.23 1.28 -2.34
C VAL A 75 7.16 1.99 -3.18
N ILE A 76 5.88 1.84 -2.80
CA ILE A 76 4.76 2.44 -3.56
C ILE A 76 4.82 3.98 -3.54
N SER A 77 5.26 4.58 -2.44
CA SER A 77 5.36 6.04 -2.33
C SER A 77 6.35 6.68 -3.31
N LYS A 78 7.33 5.91 -3.80
CA LYS A 78 8.33 6.35 -4.78
C LYS A 78 7.87 6.20 -6.23
N MET A 79 6.83 5.40 -6.47
CA MET A 79 6.27 5.18 -7.80
C MET A 79 5.56 6.43 -8.31
N THR A 80 5.54 6.63 -9.61
CA THR A 80 4.71 7.63 -10.29
C THR A 80 3.23 7.26 -10.19
N ALA A 81 2.33 8.22 -10.42
CA ALA A 81 0.89 7.95 -10.47
C ALA A 81 0.54 6.89 -11.54
N GLU A 82 1.24 6.93 -12.67
CA GLU A 82 1.03 5.97 -13.75
C GLU A 82 1.49 4.54 -13.38
N GLU A 83 2.61 4.40 -12.69
CA GLU A 83 3.07 3.11 -12.19
C GLU A 83 2.09 2.53 -11.17
N VAL A 84 1.64 3.33 -10.20
CA VAL A 84 0.65 2.88 -9.21
C VAL A 84 -0.65 2.47 -9.89
N TYR A 85 -1.15 3.26 -10.85
CA TYR A 85 -2.33 2.92 -11.64
C TYR A 85 -2.15 1.57 -12.36
N ASN A 86 -1.05 1.40 -13.08
CA ASN A 86 -0.82 0.20 -13.88
C ASN A 86 -0.73 -1.06 -13.01
N TYR A 87 0.03 -1.00 -11.93
CA TYR A 87 0.17 -2.15 -11.01
C TYR A 87 -1.14 -2.45 -10.28
N SER A 88 -1.86 -1.43 -9.81
CA SER A 88 -3.18 -1.60 -9.19
C SER A 88 -4.19 -2.23 -10.14
N LEU A 89 -4.24 -1.77 -11.39
CA LEU A 89 -5.17 -2.30 -12.38
C LEU A 89 -4.83 -3.76 -12.79
N ILE A 90 -3.52 -4.08 -12.94
CA ILE A 90 -3.09 -5.46 -13.24
C ILE A 90 -3.53 -6.39 -12.11
N TRP A 91 -3.28 -6.01 -10.87
CA TRP A 91 -3.69 -6.80 -9.72
C TRP A 91 -5.21 -6.91 -9.61
N ALA A 92 -5.92 -5.80 -9.77
CA ALA A 92 -7.36 -5.75 -9.65
C ALA A 92 -8.08 -6.64 -10.68
N LYS A 93 -7.61 -6.67 -11.92
CA LYS A 93 -8.17 -7.56 -12.97
C LYS A 93 -8.10 -9.05 -12.62
N GLU A 94 -7.20 -9.45 -11.74
CA GLU A 94 -7.05 -10.86 -11.34
C GLU A 94 -7.74 -11.15 -10.01
N TYR A 95 -7.83 -10.17 -9.09
CA TYR A 95 -8.21 -10.42 -7.69
C TYR A 95 -9.36 -9.55 -7.17
N ASP A 96 -9.70 -8.42 -7.84
CA ASP A 96 -10.70 -7.46 -7.35
C ASP A 96 -11.42 -6.77 -8.52
N GLU A 97 -12.52 -7.36 -8.99
CA GLU A 97 -13.29 -6.86 -10.13
C GLU A 97 -13.89 -5.46 -9.86
N GLU A 98 -14.29 -5.18 -8.61
CA GLU A 98 -14.84 -3.87 -8.24
C GLU A 98 -13.80 -2.76 -8.38
N LEU A 99 -12.59 -3.00 -7.89
CA LEU A 99 -11.48 -2.09 -8.07
C LEU A 99 -11.11 -1.93 -9.55
N ALA A 100 -11.09 -3.02 -10.31
CA ALA A 100 -10.78 -2.96 -11.73
C ALA A 100 -11.77 -2.07 -12.48
N LYS A 101 -13.06 -2.19 -12.19
CA LYS A 101 -14.13 -1.34 -12.74
C LYS A 101 -13.98 0.11 -12.32
N MET A 102 -13.71 0.38 -11.04
CA MET A 102 -13.48 1.73 -10.53
C MET A 102 -12.32 2.45 -11.24
N LEU A 103 -11.29 1.69 -11.64
CA LEU A 103 -10.10 2.22 -12.33
C LEU A 103 -10.25 2.33 -13.86
N GLU A 104 -11.44 2.08 -14.44
CA GLU A 104 -11.66 2.17 -15.91
C GLU A 104 -11.44 3.59 -16.44
N ASP A 105 -11.84 4.62 -15.69
CA ASP A 105 -11.49 6.01 -16.01
C ASP A 105 -10.03 6.28 -15.62
N LYS A 106 -9.12 5.98 -16.57
CA LYS A 106 -7.69 6.20 -16.38
C LYS A 106 -7.35 7.65 -16.06
N GLU A 107 -8.00 8.61 -16.72
CA GLU A 107 -7.67 10.04 -16.54
C GLU A 107 -7.98 10.48 -15.12
N TYR A 108 -9.15 10.09 -14.61
CA TYR A 108 -9.54 10.38 -13.24
C TYR A 108 -8.64 9.65 -12.24
N ALA A 109 -8.40 8.36 -12.45
CA ALA A 109 -7.54 7.55 -11.59
C ALA A 109 -6.12 8.14 -11.46
N LEU A 110 -5.54 8.63 -12.56
CA LEU A 110 -4.22 9.28 -12.53
C LEU A 110 -4.22 10.57 -11.72
N LYS A 111 -5.31 11.36 -11.75
CA LYS A 111 -5.45 12.56 -10.90
C LYS A 111 -5.49 12.16 -9.42
N VAL A 112 -6.28 11.14 -9.06
CA VAL A 112 -6.39 10.63 -7.69
C VAL A 112 -5.05 10.09 -7.19
N PHE A 113 -4.39 9.23 -7.96
CA PHE A 113 -3.07 8.70 -7.59
C PHE A 113 -1.96 9.76 -7.58
N GLY A 114 -2.14 10.87 -8.30
CA GLY A 114 -1.21 12.00 -8.33
C GLY A 114 -1.21 12.86 -7.07
N ILE A 115 -2.26 12.79 -6.25
CA ILE A 115 -2.39 13.61 -5.03
C ILE A 115 -1.23 13.32 -4.08
N GLU A 116 -0.48 14.37 -3.72
CA GLU A 116 0.69 14.32 -2.82
C GLU A 116 1.79 13.34 -3.25
N ARG A 117 1.85 12.97 -4.53
CA ARG A 117 2.89 12.11 -5.09
C ARG A 117 3.98 12.95 -5.77
N GLY A 118 5.23 12.50 -5.67
CA GLY A 118 6.39 13.24 -6.19
C GLY A 118 6.89 14.39 -5.33
N ASN A 119 6.30 14.61 -4.17
CA ASN A 119 6.74 15.61 -3.19
C ASN A 119 7.93 15.10 -2.35
N LYS A 120 8.59 16.02 -1.62
CA LYS A 120 9.65 15.66 -0.65
C LYS A 120 9.18 14.69 0.44
N LYS A 121 7.89 14.69 0.76
CA LYS A 121 7.22 13.78 1.69
C LYS A 121 6.01 13.17 0.97
N PRO A 122 6.21 12.17 0.11
CA PRO A 122 5.10 11.54 -0.61
C PRO A 122 4.18 10.80 0.37
N ARG A 123 2.89 10.71 0.00
CA ARG A 123 1.92 9.94 0.80
C ARG A 123 2.32 8.47 0.90
N LYS A 124 2.10 7.88 2.07
CA LYS A 124 2.43 6.48 2.41
C LYS A 124 1.23 5.71 2.96
N ASP A 125 0.10 5.85 2.32
CA ASP A 125 -1.18 5.26 2.75
C ASP A 125 -1.41 3.87 2.14
N ILE A 126 -0.86 3.59 0.96
CA ILE A 126 -1.00 2.31 0.27
C ILE A 126 0.22 1.44 0.58
N SER A 127 0.02 0.27 1.20
CA SER A 127 1.07 -0.71 1.50
C SER A 127 1.08 -1.88 0.52
N LYS A 128 -0.06 -2.16 -0.10
CA LYS A 128 -0.30 -3.25 -1.05
C LYS A 128 -1.48 -2.89 -1.95
N TRP A 129 -1.60 -3.54 -3.09
CA TRP A 129 -2.64 -3.20 -4.07
C TRP A 129 -4.06 -3.43 -3.55
N SER A 130 -4.27 -4.40 -2.67
CA SER A 130 -5.56 -4.62 -2.02
C SER A 130 -5.99 -3.49 -1.06
N ASP A 131 -5.09 -2.58 -0.68
CA ASP A 131 -5.44 -1.42 0.13
C ASP A 131 -6.00 -0.26 -0.71
N VAL A 132 -5.90 -0.32 -2.05
CA VAL A 132 -6.24 0.80 -2.93
C VAL A 132 -7.70 1.19 -2.79
N MET A 133 -8.64 0.25 -2.90
CA MET A 133 -10.08 0.52 -2.75
C MET A 133 -10.39 1.23 -1.43
N TYR A 134 -9.83 0.75 -0.33
CA TYR A 134 -10.03 1.36 1.00
C TYR A 134 -9.50 2.80 1.08
N ASN A 135 -8.32 3.07 0.46
CA ASN A 135 -7.64 4.35 0.60
C ASN A 135 -8.13 5.43 -0.37
N ILE A 136 -8.71 5.06 -1.52
CA ILE A 136 -9.14 6.04 -2.53
C ILE A 136 -10.60 5.92 -2.95
N GLY A 137 -11.31 4.85 -2.56
CA GLY A 137 -12.70 4.61 -2.99
C GLY A 137 -13.64 5.77 -2.65
N TYR A 138 -13.42 6.45 -1.53
CA TYR A 138 -14.21 7.63 -1.15
C TYR A 138 -14.12 8.83 -2.11
N MET A 139 -13.15 8.82 -3.02
CA MET A 139 -12.99 9.85 -4.06
C MET A 139 -13.84 9.56 -5.31
N TYR A 140 -14.50 8.40 -5.37
CA TYR A 140 -15.36 8.00 -6.47
C TYR A 140 -16.82 8.03 -6.01
N ASP A 141 -17.65 8.77 -6.73
CA ASP A 141 -19.05 9.04 -6.35
C ASP A 141 -19.86 7.75 -6.11
N ASP A 142 -19.73 6.77 -7.00
CA ASP A 142 -20.45 5.50 -6.88
C ASP A 142 -20.05 4.75 -5.60
N GLU A 143 -18.77 4.75 -5.25
CA GLU A 143 -18.26 4.13 -4.03
C GLU A 143 -18.64 4.93 -2.78
N PHE A 144 -18.55 6.24 -2.85
CA PHE A 144 -18.87 7.12 -1.73
C PHE A 144 -20.37 7.07 -1.41
N TYR A 145 -21.23 7.33 -2.38
CA TYR A 145 -22.68 7.36 -2.16
C TYR A 145 -23.30 5.98 -2.06
N GLY A 146 -22.73 4.96 -2.70
CA GLY A 146 -23.21 3.57 -2.59
C GLY A 146 -23.05 2.97 -1.20
N LYS A 147 -22.05 3.42 -0.43
CA LYS A 147 -21.75 2.91 0.92
C LYS A 147 -22.35 3.76 2.07
N VAL A 148 -22.93 4.91 1.75
CA VAL A 148 -23.36 5.93 2.73
C VAL A 148 -24.76 5.67 3.32
N ASN A 149 -25.09 4.46 3.69
CA ASN A 149 -26.31 4.26 4.49
C ASN A 149 -26.10 4.19 6.01
N GLU A 150 -24.87 4.03 6.48
CA GLU A 150 -24.54 4.00 7.90
C GLU A 150 -23.17 4.60 8.17
N TYR A 151 -23.13 5.83 8.71
CA TYR A 151 -21.88 6.39 9.25
C TYR A 151 -21.64 5.80 10.64
N PRO A 152 -20.56 5.04 10.88
CA PRO A 152 -20.20 4.58 12.21
C PRO A 152 -19.59 5.73 13.01
N TYR A 153 -20.42 6.61 13.54
CA TYR A 153 -19.96 7.64 14.46
C TYR A 153 -19.51 6.98 15.78
N GLN A 154 -18.21 6.95 16.02
CA GLN A 154 -17.64 6.24 17.17
C GLN A 154 -17.75 7.04 18.48
N VAL A 155 -17.85 8.37 18.40
CA VAL A 155 -17.78 9.28 19.57
C VAL A 155 -19.10 9.98 19.82
N ILE A 156 -19.80 10.41 18.77
CA ILE A 156 -21.10 11.10 18.86
C ILE A 156 -22.09 10.29 18.02
N SER A 157 -23.09 9.69 18.67
CA SER A 157 -24.11 8.88 18.01
C SER A 157 -25.43 9.62 17.80
N ASP A 158 -25.61 10.79 18.42
CA ASP A 158 -26.80 11.60 18.26
C ASP A 158 -26.78 12.34 16.92
N LYS A 159 -27.72 11.98 16.04
CA LYS A 159 -27.83 12.55 14.68
C LYS A 159 -28.16 14.06 14.69
N GLU A 160 -28.89 14.53 15.70
CA GLU A 160 -29.22 15.97 15.80
C GLU A 160 -28.00 16.80 16.17
N ASP A 161 -27.16 16.29 17.06
CA ASP A 161 -25.91 16.97 17.43
C ASP A 161 -24.90 16.94 16.26
N ILE A 162 -24.85 15.85 15.50
CA ILE A 162 -24.03 15.76 14.29
C ILE A 162 -24.50 16.79 13.25
N ALA A 163 -25.81 16.89 13.01
CA ALA A 163 -26.37 17.86 12.07
C ALA A 163 -26.03 19.31 12.50
N LYS A 164 -26.17 19.65 13.78
CA LYS A 164 -25.79 20.98 14.31
C LYS A 164 -24.31 21.28 14.11
N ILE A 165 -23.42 20.31 14.33
CA ILE A 165 -21.99 20.49 14.13
C ILE A 165 -21.69 20.72 12.64
N LEU A 166 -22.30 19.95 11.75
CA LEU A 166 -22.13 20.12 10.30
C LEU A 166 -22.66 21.48 9.82
N ASP A 167 -23.82 21.92 10.29
CA ASP A 167 -24.39 23.23 9.96
C ASP A 167 -23.47 24.37 10.40
N LEU A 168 -22.86 24.26 11.59
CA LEU A 168 -21.89 25.23 12.08
C LEU A 168 -20.58 25.24 11.28
N TYR A 169 -20.21 24.13 10.66
CA TYR A 169 -19.00 24.04 9.85
C TYR A 169 -19.20 24.58 8.44
N ILE A 170 -20.42 24.49 7.90
CA ILE A 170 -20.78 24.93 6.54
C ILE A 170 -21.12 26.44 6.52
N SER A 171 -21.55 27.01 7.66
CA SER A 171 -21.88 28.45 7.81
C SER A 171 -20.62 29.30 7.93
#